data_29c3627bab51625e6779b2668a919254
#
_entry.id   29c3627bab51625e6779b2668a919254
#
_cell.length_a   1.000
_cell.length_b   1.000
_cell.length_c   1.000
_cell.angle_alpha   90.00
_cell.angle_beta   90.00
_cell.angle_gamma   90.00
#
_symmetry.space_group_name_H-M   'P 1'
#
loop_
_entity.id
_entity.type
_entity.pdbx_description
1 polymer ?
#
loop_
_entity_poly.entity_id
_entity_poly.type
_entity_poly.pdbx_seq_one_letter_code
_entity_poly.pdbx_strand_id
1 'polypeptide(L)'
;MSKWEKLLKKLISLSKDMRFNELRKILEYYGYVMNAPKSRSSHYTFRKSGKTPITIPKHEPIKKVYVEMVRDIVEEEMLHENN
;
A
#
# COMPACT_ATOMS: atom_id res chain seq x y z
N MET A 1 17.18 -13.35 -0.23
CA MET A 1 15.82 -12.75 -0.19
C MET A 1 15.53 -12.01 -1.48
N SER A 2 14.33 -12.19 -2.00
CA SER A 2 13.90 -11.44 -3.18
C SER A 2 13.63 -9.97 -2.81
N LYS A 3 13.58 -9.12 -3.82
CA LYS A 3 13.23 -7.71 -3.63
C LYS A 3 11.83 -7.58 -3.03
N TRP A 4 10.93 -8.48 -3.43
CA TRP A 4 9.55 -8.50 -2.95
C TRP A 4 9.49 -8.80 -1.44
N GLU A 5 10.24 -9.81 -1.00
CA GLU A 5 10.29 -10.17 0.41
C GLU A 5 10.86 -9.04 1.27
N LYS A 6 11.89 -8.36 0.79
CA LYS A 6 12.46 -7.21 1.50
C LYS A 6 11.44 -6.09 1.62
N LEU A 7 10.67 -5.86 0.55
CA LEU A 7 9.64 -4.84 0.55
C LEU A 7 8.55 -5.14 1.55
N LEU A 8 8.08 -6.39 1.60
CA LEU A 8 7.09 -6.82 2.58
C LEU A 8 7.59 -6.69 4.01
N LYS A 9 8.84 -7.06 4.26
CA LYS A 9 9.44 -6.89 5.59
C LYS A 9 9.47 -5.42 6.00
N LYS A 10 9.83 -4.54 5.08
CA LYS A 10 9.85 -3.10 5.33
C LYS A 10 8.46 -2.60 5.70
N LEU A 11 7.43 -3.07 5.02
CA LEU A 11 6.04 -2.71 5.32
C LEU A 11 5.63 -3.22 6.70
N ILE A 12 5.83 -4.51 6.97
CA ILE A 12 5.37 -5.15 8.20
C ILE A 12 6.06 -4.55 9.43
N SER A 13 7.32 -4.17 9.30
CA SER A 13 8.06 -3.53 10.38
C SER A 13 7.70 -2.04 10.56
N LEU A 14 6.79 -1.51 9.73
CA LEU A 14 6.39 -0.11 9.76
C LEU A 14 7.56 0.84 9.62
N SER A 15 8.40 0.58 8.63
CA SER A 15 9.58 1.39 8.35
C SER A 15 9.22 2.88 8.21
N LYS A 16 10.02 3.74 8.81
CA LYS A 16 9.84 5.19 8.70
C LYS A 16 10.26 5.73 7.33
N ASP A 17 10.82 4.88 6.50
CA ASP A 17 11.37 5.25 5.20
C ASP A 17 10.58 4.67 4.04
N MET A 18 9.27 4.43 4.23
CA MET A 18 8.42 3.93 3.15
C MET A 18 8.19 5.02 2.10
N ARG A 19 8.36 4.64 0.84
CA ARG A 19 8.14 5.52 -0.30
C ARG A 19 6.79 5.22 -0.95
N PHE A 20 6.22 6.22 -1.61
CA PHE A 20 4.92 6.06 -2.28
C PHE A 20 4.95 4.90 -3.29
N ASN A 21 5.98 4.83 -4.13
CA ASN A 21 6.09 3.76 -5.13
C ASN A 21 6.18 2.38 -4.51
N GLU A 22 6.73 2.28 -3.31
CA GLU A 22 6.80 0.99 -2.61
C GLU A 22 5.42 0.51 -2.19
N LEU A 23 4.61 1.42 -1.63
CA LEU A 23 3.23 1.10 -1.27
C LEU A 23 2.39 0.78 -2.49
N ARG A 24 2.58 1.54 -3.57
CA ARG A 24 1.89 1.31 -4.84
C ARG A 24 2.17 -0.10 -5.37
N LYS A 25 3.42 -0.51 -5.39
CA LYS A 25 3.81 -1.85 -5.85
C LYS A 25 3.13 -2.94 -5.04
N ILE A 26 3.09 -2.76 -3.72
CA ILE A 26 2.47 -3.74 -2.83
C ILE A 26 0.97 -3.84 -3.12
N LEU A 27 0.29 -2.69 -3.18
CA LEU A 27 -1.16 -2.66 -3.42
C LEU A 27 -1.51 -3.23 -4.79
N GLU A 28 -0.74 -2.89 -5.82
CA GLU A 28 -0.97 -3.41 -7.16
C GLU A 28 -0.76 -4.92 -7.23
N TYR A 29 0.18 -5.44 -6.48
CA TYR A 29 0.39 -6.89 -6.39
C TYR A 29 -0.88 -7.61 -5.91
N TYR A 30 -1.60 -6.99 -4.96
CA TYR A 30 -2.82 -7.58 -4.41
C TYR A 30 -4.07 -7.18 -5.19
N GLY A 31 -3.92 -6.59 -6.35
CA GLY A 31 -5.05 -6.34 -7.25
C GLY A 31 -5.69 -4.96 -7.15
N TYR A 32 -5.10 -4.05 -6.38
CA TYR A 32 -5.59 -2.68 -6.31
C TYR A 32 -5.18 -1.90 -7.55
N VAL A 33 -6.05 -1.01 -7.99
CA VAL A 33 -5.80 -0.13 -9.13
C VAL A 33 -5.70 1.31 -8.63
N MET A 34 -4.64 2.00 -9.02
CA MET A 34 -4.42 3.38 -8.61
C MET A 34 -5.16 4.34 -9.53
N ASN A 35 -5.93 5.23 -8.93
CA ASN A 35 -6.60 6.30 -9.65
C ASN A 35 -5.87 7.61 -9.35
N ALA A 36 -5.43 8.30 -10.41
CA ALA A 36 -4.81 9.60 -10.29
C ALA A 36 -5.85 10.65 -9.88
N PRO A 37 -5.47 11.65 -9.08
CA PRO A 37 -6.41 12.70 -8.70
C PRO A 37 -6.80 13.53 -9.91
N LYS A 38 -8.05 14.03 -9.90
CA LYS A 38 -8.58 14.83 -11.01
C LYS A 38 -8.07 16.26 -11.04
N SER A 39 -7.40 16.69 -9.99
CA SER A 39 -6.87 18.04 -9.86
C SER A 39 -5.42 17.99 -9.37
N ARG A 40 -4.87 19.12 -8.95
CA ARG A 40 -3.49 19.19 -8.45
C ARG A 40 -3.29 18.53 -7.08
N SER A 41 -4.25 17.74 -6.62
CA SER A 41 -4.15 17.01 -5.37
C SER A 41 -3.03 15.97 -5.43
N SER A 42 -2.36 15.77 -4.31
CA SER A 42 -1.36 14.72 -4.15
C SER A 42 -1.95 13.43 -3.57
N HIS A 43 -3.29 13.36 -3.47
CA HIS A 43 -3.98 12.20 -2.88
C HIS A 43 -4.37 11.21 -3.97
N TYR A 44 -3.81 10.02 -3.91
CA TYR A 44 -4.07 8.95 -4.88
C TYR A 44 -4.94 7.89 -4.24
N THR A 45 -6.00 7.48 -4.92
CA THR A 45 -6.94 6.48 -4.41
C THR A 45 -6.66 5.13 -5.06
N PHE A 46 -6.57 4.10 -4.24
CA PHE A 46 -6.40 2.72 -4.69
C PHE A 46 -7.69 1.97 -4.44
N ARG A 47 -8.20 1.31 -5.49
CA ARG A 47 -9.48 0.61 -5.46
C ARG A 47 -9.31 -0.84 -5.86
N LYS A 48 -10.08 -1.70 -5.19
CA LYS A 48 -10.18 -3.12 -5.51
C LYS A 48 -11.62 -3.54 -5.33
N SER A 49 -12.16 -4.31 -6.27
CA SER A 49 -13.54 -4.81 -6.21
C SER A 49 -13.79 -5.55 -4.90
N GLY A 50 -14.87 -5.21 -4.22
CA GLY A 50 -15.23 -5.84 -2.95
C GLY A 50 -14.45 -5.35 -1.73
N LYS A 51 -13.59 -4.35 -1.91
CA LYS A 51 -12.78 -3.80 -0.82
C LYS A 51 -13.00 -2.31 -0.66
N THR A 52 -12.78 -1.81 0.55
CA THR A 52 -12.84 -0.38 0.84
C THR A 52 -11.69 0.34 0.14
N PRO A 53 -11.96 1.43 -0.58
CA PRO A 53 -10.88 2.20 -1.20
C PRO A 53 -9.95 2.80 -0.15
N ILE A 54 -8.67 2.95 -0.51
CA ILE A 54 -7.68 3.56 0.35
C ILE A 54 -7.05 4.74 -0.39
N THR A 55 -6.98 5.90 0.27
CA THR A 55 -6.37 7.10 -0.29
C THR A 55 -5.06 7.40 0.43
N ILE A 56 -3.98 7.53 -0.35
CA ILE A 56 -2.64 7.77 0.18
C ILE A 56 -2.08 9.05 -0.43
N PRO A 57 -1.69 10.03 0.40
CA PRO A 57 -1.03 11.24 -0.11
C PRO A 57 0.39 10.92 -0.55
N LYS A 58 0.80 11.51 -1.67
CA LYS A 58 2.15 11.30 -2.21
C LYS A 58 3.15 12.25 -1.55
N HIS A 59 3.30 12.11 -0.24
CA HIS A 59 4.31 12.83 0.54
C HIS A 59 5.30 11.81 1.09
N GLU A 60 6.57 12.01 0.83
CA GLU A 60 7.61 11.07 1.24
C GLU A 60 8.48 11.66 2.33
N PRO A 61 8.85 10.88 3.34
CA PRO A 61 8.40 9.50 3.55
C PRO A 61 6.91 9.44 3.91
N ILE A 62 6.28 8.30 3.61
CA ILE A 62 4.85 8.12 3.88
C ILE A 62 4.62 8.05 5.39
N LYS A 63 3.60 8.75 5.86
CA LYS A 63 3.26 8.77 7.28
C LYS A 63 2.87 7.37 7.78
N LYS A 64 3.24 7.08 9.01
CA LYS A 64 3.02 5.77 9.62
C LYS A 64 1.57 5.30 9.54
N VAL A 65 0.60 6.19 9.69
CA VAL A 65 -0.82 5.82 9.65
C VAL A 65 -1.19 5.15 8.32
N TYR A 66 -0.62 5.63 7.21
CA TYR A 66 -0.88 5.04 5.90
C TYR A 66 -0.14 3.72 5.71
N VAL A 67 1.07 3.63 6.25
CA VAL A 67 1.84 2.39 6.22
C VAL A 67 1.09 1.30 6.98
N GLU A 68 0.51 1.64 8.14
CA GLU A 68 -0.29 0.72 8.94
C GLU A 68 -1.53 0.25 8.18
N MET A 69 -2.20 1.15 7.47
CA MET A 69 -3.38 0.80 6.67
C MET A 69 -3.02 -0.21 5.59
N VAL A 70 -1.92 -0.01 4.89
CA VAL A 70 -1.48 -0.94 3.85
C VAL A 70 -1.03 -2.26 4.45
N ARG A 71 -0.34 -2.23 5.58
CA ARG A 71 0.04 -3.45 6.29
C ARG A 71 -1.17 -4.29 6.66
N ASP A 72 -2.22 -3.65 7.19
CA ASP A 72 -3.44 -4.36 7.58
C ASP A 72 -4.10 -5.03 6.38
N ILE A 73 -4.11 -4.35 5.23
CA ILE A 73 -4.63 -4.90 3.98
C ILE A 73 -3.82 -6.14 3.58
N VAL A 74 -2.49 -6.04 3.63
CA VAL A 74 -1.61 -7.12 3.22
C VAL A 74 -1.77 -8.33 4.14
N GLU A 75 -1.85 -8.11 5.44
CA GLU A 75 -2.04 -9.20 6.40
C GLU A 75 -3.36 -9.92 6.17
N GLU A 76 -4.42 -9.19 5.88
CA GLU A 76 -5.72 -9.78 5.55
C GLU A 76 -5.63 -10.61 4.27
N GLU A 77 -4.99 -10.09 3.24
CA GLU A 77 -4.83 -10.81 1.97
C GLU A 77 -3.98 -12.08 2.15
N MET A 78 -2.95 -12.02 2.97
CA MET A 78 -2.13 -13.19 3.28
C MET A 78 -2.92 -14.28 3.98
N LEU A 79 -3.81 -13.91 4.88
CA LEU A 79 -4.69 -14.88 5.55
C LEU A 79 -5.61 -15.58 4.55
N HIS A 80 -6.13 -14.83 3.57
CA HIS A 80 -6.98 -15.41 2.53
C HIS A 80 -6.20 -16.33 1.60
N GLU A 81 -4.95 -16.01 1.30
CA GLU A 81 -4.11 -16.84 0.45
C GLU A 81 -3.79 -18.18 1.09
N ASN A 82 -3.76 -18.24 2.41
CA ASN A 82 -3.42 -19.46 3.16
C ASN A 82 -4.64 -20.34 3.45
N ASN A 83 -5.79 -19.94 3.02
CA ASN A 83 -7.01 -20.73 3.12
C ASN A 83 -7.33 -21.36 1.75
#